data_1a2356a9575853b4529fc8315683d9b0
#
_entry.id   1a2356a9575853b4529fc8315683d9b0
#
_cell.length_a   1.000
_cell.length_b   1.000
_cell.length_c   1.000
_cell.angle_alpha   90.00
_cell.angle_beta   90.00
_cell.angle_gamma   90.00
#
_symmetry.space_group_name_H-M   'P 1'
#
loop_
_entity.id
_entity.type
_entity.pdbx_description
1 polymer ?
#
loop_
_entity_poly.entity_id
_entity_poly.type
_entity_poly.pdbx_seq_one_letter_code
_entity_poly.pdbx_strand_id
1 'polypeptide(L)'
;MSTAHPSTIAANRDVVDTLPFADETDFEDARRGFIGTLPELRITSDAGHVVWDMAPYGFLQDPAAPDTVNPSLWRQARLNTINGLFRVCERTFQVRGLDLANMTIIEGDTGLIIIDPLTGTEVARAALELYFAHLPRRPVLAVMYSHSHMDHFGGVRGVIDEADVRAGRVQVIAPARFMESAVAENVVAGVAMGRRSQYQFGTFLPKGPAAQVDAGLGKTASTGRLTLIAPTRLIVQDWERHVIDGVEIVFQLTPESEAPAEMHFWFPQWKALNLAENATHTMHNVCPLRGAQVRDALLWSKYLNRALARFGDQVEVVYAQHHWPIWGNERCRRYVAEQRDLYKYLHDQTVRLMSHGWRPTEIAEMLRLPDGLSDKWHARGYYGTVSHNVKAIYQRYLSWYDGNPANLNPLPPGPTGRKVVDYMGGADAIIAKAREDFARGEFRWVAQVLGHVVFAQPDNTEARELSAAAMEQLAFQAESSTWRNAYLMGAKELRQRVVPSGRRGLASTDMVRAMTLEMFFDFVGVRVNAARARGLTITVDWVFPDVNERWSSVLQHCALSYACEGRPPRADVTVTIDRSVVDEVMMQKLTMDEAAAAGRLRLDGDAQAFLRMWSVLDRFDPMFPIVDPIEGAP
;
A
#
# COMPACT_ATOMS: atom_id res chain seq x y z
N MET A 1 7.44 -25.19 13.54
CA MET A 1 6.52 -24.02 13.68
C MET A 1 6.41 -23.75 15.16
N SER A 2 6.52 -22.49 15.58
CA SER A 2 6.39 -22.11 16.97
C SER A 2 4.97 -22.35 17.47
N THR A 3 4.84 -22.79 18.70
CA THR A 3 3.56 -22.88 19.40
C THR A 3 3.24 -21.56 20.10
N ALA A 4 1.96 -21.29 20.33
CA ALA A 4 1.56 -20.13 21.10
C ALA A 4 1.97 -20.32 22.58
N HIS A 5 2.53 -19.26 23.15
CA HIS A 5 2.86 -19.20 24.58
C HIS A 5 1.57 -19.10 25.42
N PRO A 6 1.54 -19.60 26.67
CA PRO A 6 0.35 -19.47 27.53
C PRO A 6 -0.20 -18.05 27.65
N SER A 7 0.65 -17.02 27.72
CA SER A 7 0.21 -15.61 27.73
C SER A 7 -0.47 -15.20 26.42
N THR A 8 -0.04 -15.75 25.29
CA THR A 8 -0.67 -15.50 23.98
C THR A 8 -2.04 -16.17 23.91
N ILE A 9 -2.14 -17.40 24.38
CA ILE A 9 -3.42 -18.13 24.46
C ILE A 9 -4.42 -17.38 25.35
N ALA A 10 -3.96 -16.89 26.51
CA ALA A 10 -4.81 -16.11 27.42
C ALA A 10 -5.28 -14.81 26.75
N ALA A 11 -4.38 -14.03 26.14
CA ALA A 11 -4.74 -12.80 25.42
C ALA A 11 -5.76 -13.04 24.28
N ASN A 12 -5.59 -14.12 23.53
CA ASN A 12 -6.54 -14.48 22.47
C ASN A 12 -7.91 -14.94 23.00
N ARG A 13 -7.96 -15.58 24.16
CA ARG A 13 -9.24 -15.92 24.84
C ARG A 13 -9.99 -14.69 25.29
N ASP A 14 -9.31 -13.70 25.87
CA ASP A 14 -9.94 -12.44 26.29
C ASP A 14 -10.64 -11.73 25.11
N VAL A 15 -10.12 -11.88 23.89
CA VAL A 15 -10.77 -11.35 22.67
C VAL A 15 -12.11 -12.04 22.41
N VAL A 16 -12.19 -13.36 22.61
CA VAL A 16 -13.43 -14.12 22.41
C VAL A 16 -14.50 -13.69 23.42
N ASP A 17 -14.09 -13.43 24.66
CA ASP A 17 -15.01 -13.06 25.74
C ASP A 17 -15.55 -11.62 25.62
N THR A 18 -14.88 -10.76 24.84
CA THR A 18 -15.20 -9.33 24.74
C THR A 18 -15.89 -8.91 23.46
N LEU A 19 -15.80 -9.68 22.38
CA LEU A 19 -16.36 -9.32 21.07
C LEU A 19 -17.61 -10.12 20.73
N PRO A 20 -18.54 -9.57 19.92
CA PRO A 20 -19.83 -10.18 19.63
C PRO A 20 -19.73 -11.28 18.54
N PHE A 21 -18.99 -12.38 18.80
CA PHE A 21 -18.78 -13.45 17.82
C PHE A 21 -20.06 -14.17 17.38
N ALA A 22 -21.16 -14.02 18.10
CA ALA A 22 -22.46 -14.53 17.70
C ALA A 22 -23.13 -13.71 16.57
N ASP A 23 -22.57 -12.53 16.23
CA ASP A 23 -23.04 -11.72 15.11
C ASP A 23 -22.51 -12.26 13.78
N GLU A 24 -23.38 -12.90 13.01
CA GLU A 24 -23.09 -13.45 11.68
C GLU A 24 -23.49 -12.52 10.52
N THR A 25 -23.96 -11.30 10.81
CA THR A 25 -24.48 -10.35 9.81
C THR A 25 -23.48 -10.09 8.67
N ASP A 26 -22.19 -9.97 8.98
CA ASP A 26 -21.15 -9.77 7.96
C ASP A 26 -21.03 -10.99 7.02
N PHE A 27 -21.21 -12.22 7.53
CA PHE A 27 -21.18 -13.43 6.69
C PHE A 27 -22.39 -13.51 5.77
N GLU A 28 -23.55 -13.04 6.21
CA GLU A 28 -24.75 -12.94 5.39
C GLU A 28 -24.56 -11.88 4.30
N ASP A 29 -24.12 -10.68 4.67
CA ASP A 29 -23.86 -9.58 3.74
C ASP A 29 -22.76 -9.95 2.73
N ALA A 30 -21.68 -10.59 3.17
CA ALA A 30 -20.59 -11.02 2.28
C ALA A 30 -21.02 -12.06 1.24
N ARG A 31 -22.04 -12.87 1.53
CA ARG A 31 -22.61 -13.85 0.57
C ARG A 31 -23.76 -13.30 -0.24
N ARG A 32 -24.32 -12.17 0.15
CA ARG A 32 -25.50 -11.60 -0.51
C ARG A 32 -25.22 -11.26 -1.96
N GLY A 33 -26.14 -11.65 -2.84
CA GLY A 33 -26.06 -11.40 -4.27
C GLY A 33 -25.08 -12.28 -5.03
N PHE A 34 -24.58 -13.38 -4.43
CA PHE A 34 -23.68 -14.33 -5.09
C PHE A 34 -24.28 -14.89 -6.39
N ILE A 35 -23.50 -14.89 -7.45
CA ILE A 35 -23.86 -15.39 -8.78
C ILE A 35 -23.01 -16.60 -9.16
N GLY A 36 -21.70 -16.52 -8.97
CA GLY A 36 -20.78 -17.59 -9.31
C GLY A 36 -19.32 -17.26 -8.97
N THR A 37 -18.46 -18.25 -9.05
CA THR A 37 -17.02 -18.11 -8.82
C THR A 37 -16.22 -18.99 -9.77
N LEU A 38 -14.91 -18.79 -9.84
CA LEU A 38 -14.00 -19.66 -10.58
C LEU A 38 -13.82 -20.99 -9.83
N PRO A 39 -13.90 -22.14 -10.50
CA PRO A 39 -13.91 -23.46 -9.82
C PRO A 39 -12.70 -23.73 -8.93
N GLU A 40 -11.49 -23.38 -9.36
CA GLU A 40 -10.25 -23.60 -8.60
C GLU A 40 -9.66 -22.31 -8.02
N LEU A 41 -10.19 -21.17 -8.37
CA LEU A 41 -9.71 -19.82 -8.02
C LEU A 41 -8.18 -19.70 -8.07
N ARG A 42 -7.61 -20.24 -9.13
CA ARG A 42 -6.20 -20.16 -9.45
C ARG A 42 -6.02 -19.52 -10.83
N ILE A 43 -5.27 -18.43 -10.87
CA ILE A 43 -5.05 -17.64 -12.09
C ILE A 43 -3.57 -17.68 -12.42
N THR A 44 -3.25 -17.93 -13.69
CA THR A 44 -1.89 -17.99 -14.21
C THR A 44 -1.68 -16.91 -15.27
N SER A 45 -0.44 -16.44 -15.40
CA SER A 45 -0.02 -15.61 -16.51
C SER A 45 0.13 -16.44 -17.79
N ASP A 46 0.23 -15.76 -18.95
CA ASP A 46 0.46 -16.41 -20.24
C ASP A 46 1.79 -17.21 -20.27
N ALA A 47 2.75 -16.87 -19.38
CA ALA A 47 3.99 -17.61 -19.18
C ALA A 47 3.88 -18.81 -18.21
N GLY A 48 2.67 -19.13 -17.73
CA GLY A 48 2.40 -20.23 -16.81
C GLY A 48 2.71 -19.95 -15.34
N HIS A 49 3.11 -18.74 -14.97
CA HIS A 49 3.33 -18.39 -13.57
C HIS A 49 2.01 -18.16 -12.84
N VAL A 50 1.87 -18.71 -11.64
CA VAL A 50 0.71 -18.46 -10.77
C VAL A 50 0.76 -17.01 -10.28
N VAL A 51 -0.27 -16.24 -10.60
CA VAL A 51 -0.41 -14.84 -10.18
C VAL A 51 -1.41 -14.65 -9.04
N TRP A 52 -2.35 -15.59 -8.90
CA TRP A 52 -3.31 -15.67 -7.82
C TRP A 52 -3.67 -17.10 -7.50
N ASP A 53 -3.75 -17.46 -6.21
CA ASP A 53 -4.12 -18.80 -5.77
C ASP A 53 -4.77 -18.76 -4.39
N MET A 54 -5.99 -19.26 -4.27
CA MET A 54 -6.73 -19.34 -3.01
C MET A 54 -6.63 -20.71 -2.32
N ALA A 55 -6.15 -21.73 -3.00
CA ALA A 55 -6.05 -23.07 -2.41
C ALA A 55 -5.22 -23.12 -1.12
N PRO A 56 -4.08 -22.38 -1.00
CA PRO A 56 -3.31 -22.36 0.24
C PRO A 56 -4.04 -21.82 1.46
N TYR A 57 -5.18 -21.13 1.30
CA TYR A 57 -6.01 -20.61 2.39
C TYR A 57 -7.13 -21.57 2.83
N GLY A 58 -7.15 -22.80 2.35
CA GLY A 58 -8.15 -23.81 2.71
C GLY A 58 -8.26 -24.08 4.22
N PHE A 59 -7.21 -23.81 5.00
CA PHE A 59 -7.22 -23.92 6.46
C PHE A 59 -8.23 -22.95 7.15
N LEU A 60 -8.64 -21.88 6.48
CA LEU A 60 -9.64 -20.91 6.98
C LEU A 60 -11.09 -21.42 6.92
N GLN A 61 -11.33 -22.62 6.42
CA GLN A 61 -12.65 -23.27 6.50
C GLN A 61 -13.01 -23.67 7.93
N ASP A 62 -12.01 -23.87 8.80
CA ASP A 62 -12.25 -24.15 10.21
C ASP A 62 -12.90 -22.92 10.88
N PRO A 63 -14.06 -23.06 11.54
CA PRO A 63 -14.67 -21.96 12.27
C PRO A 63 -13.87 -21.54 13.52
N ALA A 64 -13.12 -22.45 14.12
CA ALA A 64 -12.35 -22.20 15.34
C ALA A 64 -11.00 -21.56 15.03
N ALA A 65 -10.72 -20.43 15.68
CA ALA A 65 -9.40 -19.80 15.58
C ALA A 65 -8.35 -20.67 16.31
N PRO A 66 -7.19 -20.96 15.69
CA PRO A 66 -6.10 -21.62 16.39
C PRO A 66 -5.42 -20.65 17.37
N ASP A 67 -4.76 -21.20 18.39
CA ASP A 67 -4.06 -20.40 19.43
C ASP A 67 -3.01 -19.42 18.86
N THR A 68 -2.55 -19.66 17.64
CA THR A 68 -1.54 -18.84 16.93
C THR A 68 -2.13 -17.69 16.11
N VAL A 69 -3.46 -17.44 16.19
CA VAL A 69 -4.12 -16.33 15.48
C VAL A 69 -5.10 -15.64 16.41
N ASN A 70 -5.06 -14.32 16.44
CA ASN A 70 -6.07 -13.52 17.10
C ASN A 70 -7.47 -13.89 16.56
N PRO A 71 -8.46 -14.25 17.39
CA PRO A 71 -9.78 -14.71 16.93
C PRO A 71 -10.54 -13.69 16.09
N SER A 72 -10.41 -12.40 16.38
CA SER A 72 -11.01 -11.32 15.59
C SER A 72 -10.42 -11.28 14.17
N LEU A 73 -9.09 -11.41 14.05
CA LEU A 73 -8.42 -11.53 12.75
C LEU A 73 -8.84 -12.80 12.02
N TRP A 74 -8.99 -13.93 12.73
CA TRP A 74 -9.44 -15.17 12.12
C TRP A 74 -10.83 -15.04 11.49
N ARG A 75 -11.76 -14.37 12.19
CA ARG A 75 -13.10 -14.07 11.66
C ARG A 75 -12.99 -13.24 10.37
N GLN A 76 -12.22 -12.17 10.36
CA GLN A 76 -12.01 -11.33 9.18
C GLN A 76 -11.36 -12.11 8.04
N ALA A 77 -10.34 -12.92 8.35
CA ALA A 77 -9.67 -13.75 7.36
C ALA A 77 -10.60 -14.76 6.70
N ARG A 78 -11.54 -15.33 7.44
CA ARG A 78 -12.60 -16.22 6.91
C ARG A 78 -13.57 -15.45 6.00
N LEU A 79 -14.01 -14.26 6.38
CA LEU A 79 -14.84 -13.38 5.55
C LEU A 79 -14.16 -13.05 4.22
N ASN A 80 -12.88 -12.76 4.25
CA ASN A 80 -12.06 -12.48 3.05
C ASN A 80 -11.78 -13.73 2.18
N THR A 81 -12.24 -14.92 2.56
CA THR A 81 -12.26 -16.09 1.64
C THR A 81 -13.52 -16.15 0.77
N ILE A 82 -14.56 -15.39 1.10
CA ILE A 82 -15.79 -15.34 0.31
C ILE A 82 -15.50 -14.58 -0.98
N ASN A 83 -15.57 -15.27 -2.12
CA ASN A 83 -15.07 -14.80 -3.41
C ASN A 83 -16.07 -15.09 -4.52
N GLY A 84 -15.92 -14.37 -5.65
CA GLY A 84 -16.71 -14.57 -6.85
C GLY A 84 -17.33 -13.29 -7.39
N LEU A 85 -18.35 -13.46 -8.24
CA LEU A 85 -19.19 -12.42 -8.80
C LEU A 85 -20.47 -12.28 -7.95
N PHE A 86 -20.77 -11.03 -7.56
CA PHE A 86 -21.92 -10.71 -6.71
C PHE A 86 -22.70 -9.55 -7.29
N ARG A 87 -24.03 -9.59 -7.20
CA ARG A 87 -24.90 -8.45 -7.50
C ARG A 87 -24.97 -7.53 -6.28
N VAL A 88 -24.58 -6.27 -6.45
CA VAL A 88 -24.68 -5.22 -5.42
C VAL A 88 -26.06 -4.58 -5.41
N CYS A 89 -26.49 -4.09 -6.58
CA CYS A 89 -27.86 -3.58 -6.81
C CYS A 89 -28.25 -3.85 -8.27
N GLU A 90 -29.30 -3.21 -8.78
CA GLU A 90 -29.96 -3.56 -10.04
C GLU A 90 -29.01 -3.81 -11.22
N ARG A 91 -28.11 -2.85 -11.52
CA ARG A 91 -27.17 -2.89 -12.66
C ARG A 91 -25.70 -2.84 -12.21
N THR A 92 -25.44 -3.10 -10.92
CA THR A 92 -24.11 -3.01 -10.34
C THR A 92 -23.68 -4.35 -9.77
N PHE A 93 -22.49 -4.78 -10.14
CA PHE A 93 -21.87 -6.04 -9.73
C PHE A 93 -20.48 -5.81 -9.18
N GLN A 94 -20.02 -6.67 -8.29
CA GLN A 94 -18.63 -6.71 -7.83
C GLN A 94 -18.03 -8.09 -8.01
N VAL A 95 -16.79 -8.14 -8.51
CA VAL A 95 -15.94 -9.31 -8.41
C VAL A 95 -15.04 -9.12 -7.19
N ARG A 96 -15.14 -10.04 -6.24
CA ARG A 96 -14.43 -10.00 -4.95
C ARG A 96 -13.55 -11.23 -4.76
N GLY A 97 -12.41 -11.08 -4.08
CA GLY A 97 -11.54 -12.19 -3.70
C GLY A 97 -10.69 -12.78 -4.84
N LEU A 98 -10.62 -12.11 -6.00
CA LEU A 98 -9.70 -12.46 -7.09
C LEU A 98 -8.40 -11.64 -7.02
N ASP A 99 -8.32 -10.68 -6.13
CA ASP A 99 -7.17 -9.84 -5.81
C ASP A 99 -7.36 -9.24 -4.41
N LEU A 100 -6.50 -8.29 -4.02
CA LEU A 100 -6.64 -7.52 -2.78
C LEU A 100 -7.88 -6.62 -2.85
N ALA A 101 -8.04 -5.86 -3.94
CA ALA A 101 -9.18 -4.98 -4.19
C ALA A 101 -10.33 -5.72 -4.88
N ASN A 102 -11.50 -5.06 -4.96
CA ASN A 102 -12.68 -5.49 -5.69
C ASN A 102 -12.75 -4.76 -7.04
N MET A 103 -13.23 -5.43 -8.07
CA MET A 103 -13.61 -4.79 -9.34
C MET A 103 -15.13 -4.60 -9.36
N THR A 104 -15.57 -3.34 -9.52
CA THR A 104 -17.00 -3.05 -9.71
C THR A 104 -17.32 -2.95 -11.20
N ILE A 105 -18.37 -3.63 -11.63
CA ILE A 105 -18.88 -3.64 -13.02
C ILE A 105 -20.30 -3.09 -13.01
N ILE A 106 -20.55 -2.08 -13.83
CA ILE A 106 -21.84 -1.41 -13.96
C ILE A 106 -22.34 -1.58 -15.40
N GLU A 107 -23.58 -2.05 -15.56
CA GLU A 107 -24.23 -2.14 -16.85
C GLU A 107 -24.79 -0.78 -17.27
N GLY A 108 -24.24 -0.20 -18.32
CA GLY A 108 -24.82 0.93 -19.05
C GLY A 108 -25.93 0.49 -20.00
N ASP A 109 -26.39 1.38 -20.85
CA ASP A 109 -27.45 1.06 -21.84
C ASP A 109 -26.91 0.14 -22.95
N THR A 110 -25.67 0.34 -23.38
CA THR A 110 -25.06 -0.39 -24.51
C THR A 110 -23.79 -1.16 -24.13
N GLY A 111 -23.11 -0.79 -23.02
CA GLY A 111 -21.83 -1.35 -22.60
C GLY A 111 -21.67 -1.46 -21.10
N LEU A 112 -20.41 -1.56 -20.68
CA LEU A 112 -20.01 -1.69 -19.28
C LEU A 112 -19.16 -0.48 -18.86
N ILE A 113 -19.31 -0.10 -17.59
CA ILE A 113 -18.45 0.83 -16.88
C ILE A 113 -17.76 0.04 -15.77
N ILE A 114 -16.43 0.11 -15.69
CA ILE A 114 -15.64 -0.60 -14.67
C ILE A 114 -15.07 0.43 -13.69
N ILE A 115 -15.22 0.17 -12.38
CA ILE A 115 -14.48 0.89 -11.33
C ILE A 115 -13.42 -0.05 -10.79
N ASP A 116 -12.17 0.41 -10.79
CA ASP A 116 -10.97 -0.22 -10.25
C ASP A 116 -10.69 -1.63 -10.82
N PRO A 117 -9.93 -1.71 -11.91
CA PRO A 117 -9.64 -2.97 -12.58
C PRO A 117 -8.54 -3.81 -11.91
N LEU A 118 -8.47 -3.87 -10.56
CA LEU A 118 -7.55 -4.69 -9.77
C LEU A 118 -6.05 -4.36 -9.97
N THR A 119 -5.16 -5.15 -9.34
CA THR A 119 -3.70 -4.94 -9.37
C THR A 119 -3.07 -5.44 -10.68
N GLY A 120 -3.46 -6.61 -11.14
CA GLY A 120 -2.81 -7.30 -12.26
C GLY A 120 -3.71 -7.50 -13.46
N THR A 121 -3.12 -7.44 -14.65
CA THR A 121 -3.82 -7.65 -15.93
C THR A 121 -4.53 -9.01 -15.99
N GLU A 122 -3.90 -10.06 -15.47
CA GLU A 122 -4.41 -11.43 -15.53
C GLU A 122 -5.63 -11.60 -14.62
N VAL A 123 -5.58 -11.05 -13.41
CA VAL A 123 -6.72 -11.13 -12.46
C VAL A 123 -7.87 -10.24 -12.92
N ALA A 124 -7.58 -9.07 -13.49
CA ALA A 124 -8.59 -8.18 -14.06
C ALA A 124 -9.33 -8.82 -15.24
N ARG A 125 -8.58 -9.49 -16.15
CA ARG A 125 -9.15 -10.27 -17.25
C ARG A 125 -10.01 -11.41 -16.73
N ALA A 126 -9.51 -12.18 -15.76
CA ALA A 126 -10.25 -13.30 -15.18
C ALA A 126 -11.55 -12.82 -14.49
N ALA A 127 -11.51 -11.66 -13.81
CA ALA A 127 -12.68 -11.05 -13.18
C ALA A 127 -13.74 -10.64 -14.21
N LEU A 128 -13.34 -10.01 -15.32
CA LEU A 128 -14.26 -9.64 -16.41
C LEU A 128 -14.81 -10.88 -17.12
N GLU A 129 -13.98 -11.91 -17.35
CA GLU A 129 -14.44 -13.17 -17.94
C GLU A 129 -15.39 -13.93 -17.01
N LEU A 130 -15.20 -13.86 -15.69
CA LEU A 130 -16.17 -14.42 -14.72
C LEU A 130 -17.53 -13.71 -14.85
N TYR A 131 -17.56 -12.39 -15.04
CA TYR A 131 -18.80 -11.68 -15.32
C TYR A 131 -19.43 -12.19 -16.62
N PHE A 132 -18.67 -12.32 -17.72
CA PHE A 132 -19.17 -12.81 -19.00
C PHE A 132 -19.58 -14.28 -19.02
N ALA A 133 -19.12 -15.08 -18.07
CA ALA A 133 -19.58 -16.46 -17.93
C ALA A 133 -21.04 -16.56 -17.44
N HIS A 134 -21.54 -15.51 -16.79
CA HIS A 134 -22.88 -15.50 -16.19
C HIS A 134 -23.82 -14.45 -16.80
N LEU A 135 -23.28 -13.43 -17.48
CA LEU A 135 -24.03 -12.28 -17.99
C LEU A 135 -23.61 -11.97 -19.43
N PRO A 136 -24.48 -11.29 -20.21
CA PRO A 136 -24.20 -11.02 -21.63
C PRO A 136 -22.90 -10.24 -21.84
N ARG A 137 -22.12 -10.63 -22.83
CA ARG A 137 -20.94 -9.87 -23.26
C ARG A 137 -21.36 -8.51 -23.84
N ARG A 138 -20.75 -7.47 -23.31
CA ARG A 138 -20.90 -6.08 -23.77
C ARG A 138 -19.53 -5.41 -23.82
N PRO A 139 -19.30 -4.42 -24.69
CA PRO A 139 -18.05 -3.67 -24.71
C PRO A 139 -17.88 -2.87 -23.42
N VAL A 140 -16.64 -2.71 -22.94
CA VAL A 140 -16.31 -1.75 -21.90
C VAL A 140 -16.22 -0.37 -22.54
N LEU A 141 -17.00 0.59 -22.05
CA LEU A 141 -17.06 1.96 -22.59
C LEU A 141 -16.35 2.98 -21.67
N ALA A 142 -16.21 2.65 -20.40
CA ALA A 142 -15.47 3.49 -19.46
C ALA A 142 -14.78 2.66 -18.38
N VAL A 143 -13.62 3.15 -17.93
CA VAL A 143 -12.95 2.70 -16.72
C VAL A 143 -12.78 3.91 -15.81
N MET A 144 -13.09 3.76 -14.53
CA MET A 144 -12.91 4.79 -13.51
C MET A 144 -11.93 4.30 -12.46
N TYR A 145 -10.91 5.08 -12.17
CA TYR A 145 -10.02 4.84 -11.04
C TYR A 145 -10.52 5.62 -9.84
N SER A 146 -10.83 4.93 -8.75
CA SER A 146 -11.30 5.59 -7.54
C SER A 146 -10.20 6.42 -6.89
N HIS A 147 -8.97 5.92 -6.91
CA HIS A 147 -7.81 6.59 -6.35
C HIS A 147 -6.47 6.06 -6.93
N SER A 148 -5.35 6.61 -6.45
CA SER A 148 -4.02 6.46 -7.06
C SER A 148 -3.20 5.25 -6.58
N HIS A 149 -3.77 4.30 -5.82
CA HIS A 149 -3.06 3.08 -5.45
C HIS A 149 -3.12 2.00 -6.54
N MET A 150 -2.07 1.17 -6.61
CA MET A 150 -1.86 0.22 -7.71
C MET A 150 -2.94 -0.86 -7.84
N ASP A 151 -3.52 -1.28 -6.74
CA ASP A 151 -4.56 -2.32 -6.71
C ASP A 151 -5.91 -1.85 -7.25
N HIS A 152 -6.02 -0.56 -7.62
CA HIS A 152 -7.21 0.04 -8.20
C HIS A 152 -7.07 0.40 -9.69
N PHE A 153 -5.84 0.36 -10.25
CA PHE A 153 -5.63 0.67 -11.67
C PHE A 153 -4.72 -0.31 -12.42
N GLY A 154 -3.90 -1.08 -11.69
CA GLY A 154 -2.79 -1.85 -12.28
C GLY A 154 -3.20 -2.90 -13.31
N GLY A 155 -4.43 -3.40 -13.24
CA GLY A 155 -4.98 -4.41 -14.15
C GLY A 155 -5.67 -3.85 -15.40
N VAL A 156 -5.64 -2.54 -15.64
CA VAL A 156 -6.48 -1.87 -16.66
C VAL A 156 -6.37 -2.48 -18.06
N ARG A 157 -5.18 -2.94 -18.49
CA ARG A 157 -5.02 -3.61 -19.80
C ARG A 157 -5.59 -5.04 -19.82
N GLY A 158 -6.12 -5.53 -18.71
CA GLY A 158 -6.89 -6.77 -18.66
C GLY A 158 -8.35 -6.59 -19.06
N VAL A 159 -8.84 -5.36 -19.05
CA VAL A 159 -10.27 -5.05 -19.30
C VAL A 159 -10.49 -4.14 -20.51
N ILE A 160 -9.50 -3.35 -20.94
CA ILE A 160 -9.58 -2.48 -22.13
C ILE A 160 -8.26 -2.46 -22.90
N ASP A 161 -8.36 -2.12 -24.20
CA ASP A 161 -7.22 -1.85 -25.07
C ASP A 161 -6.93 -0.34 -25.13
N GLU A 162 -5.65 0.04 -25.03
CA GLU A 162 -5.24 1.43 -25.18
C GLU A 162 -5.57 2.01 -26.56
N ALA A 163 -5.62 1.17 -27.60
CA ALA A 163 -6.04 1.59 -28.93
C ALA A 163 -7.49 2.10 -28.96
N ASP A 164 -8.37 1.50 -28.15
CA ASP A 164 -9.76 1.93 -28.02
C ASP A 164 -9.86 3.26 -27.27
N VAL A 165 -9.02 3.46 -26.26
CA VAL A 165 -8.92 4.74 -25.53
C VAL A 165 -8.42 5.85 -26.46
N ARG A 166 -7.35 5.62 -27.21
CA ARG A 166 -6.83 6.59 -28.19
C ARG A 166 -7.82 6.93 -29.29
N ALA A 167 -8.63 5.97 -29.69
CA ALA A 167 -9.69 6.17 -30.68
C ALA A 167 -10.97 6.83 -30.11
N GLY A 168 -11.00 7.15 -28.82
CA GLY A 168 -12.13 7.77 -28.14
C GLY A 168 -13.33 6.83 -27.94
N ARG A 169 -13.17 5.51 -28.12
CA ARG A 169 -14.23 4.52 -27.90
C ARG A 169 -14.38 4.17 -26.42
N VAL A 170 -13.33 4.31 -25.63
CA VAL A 170 -13.32 4.06 -24.20
C VAL A 170 -12.81 5.29 -23.46
N GLN A 171 -13.50 5.70 -22.40
CA GLN A 171 -13.06 6.77 -21.50
C GLN A 171 -12.33 6.18 -20.30
N VAL A 172 -11.25 6.83 -19.86
CA VAL A 172 -10.60 6.55 -18.58
C VAL A 172 -10.73 7.79 -17.70
N ILE A 173 -11.36 7.64 -16.55
CA ILE A 173 -11.74 8.74 -15.67
C ILE A 173 -11.03 8.57 -14.32
N ALA A 174 -10.46 9.64 -13.77
CA ALA A 174 -9.77 9.60 -12.49
C ALA A 174 -9.93 10.94 -11.73
N PRO A 175 -9.67 10.98 -10.41
CA PRO A 175 -9.62 12.24 -9.68
C PRO A 175 -8.43 13.10 -10.14
N ALA A 176 -8.54 14.41 -9.95
CA ALA A 176 -7.45 15.35 -10.17
C ALA A 176 -6.17 14.89 -9.45
N ARG A 177 -5.01 15.14 -10.06
CA ARG A 177 -3.68 14.75 -9.59
C ARG A 177 -3.43 13.23 -9.50
N PHE A 178 -4.27 12.43 -10.16
CA PHE A 178 -4.10 10.98 -10.16
C PHE A 178 -2.72 10.55 -10.70
N MET A 179 -2.32 11.06 -11.86
CA MET A 179 -1.07 10.65 -12.50
C MET A 179 0.16 11.00 -11.66
N GLU A 180 0.20 12.22 -11.13
CA GLU A 180 1.28 12.68 -10.27
C GLU A 180 1.40 11.80 -9.02
N SER A 181 0.27 11.47 -8.41
CA SER A 181 0.23 10.66 -7.18
C SER A 181 0.63 9.20 -7.45
N ALA A 182 0.04 8.58 -8.48
CA ALA A 182 0.31 7.19 -8.85
C ALA A 182 1.78 6.95 -9.24
N VAL A 183 2.40 7.92 -9.94
CA VAL A 183 3.79 7.81 -10.38
C VAL A 183 4.77 8.14 -9.26
N ALA A 184 4.58 9.26 -8.54
CA ALA A 184 5.51 9.72 -7.51
C ALA A 184 5.69 8.70 -6.39
N GLU A 185 4.61 8.09 -5.90
CA GLU A 185 4.64 7.10 -4.83
C GLU A 185 5.44 5.84 -5.24
N ASN A 186 5.31 5.43 -6.50
CA ASN A 186 5.89 4.17 -6.97
C ASN A 186 7.29 4.32 -7.61
N VAL A 187 7.73 5.53 -7.87
CA VAL A 187 9.02 5.78 -8.55
C VAL A 187 10.06 6.36 -7.61
N VAL A 188 9.81 7.53 -7.00
CA VAL A 188 10.84 8.25 -6.23
C VAL A 188 11.28 7.46 -4.99
N ALA A 189 10.35 6.97 -4.19
CA ALA A 189 10.61 6.14 -3.01
C ALA A 189 10.28 4.65 -3.22
N GLY A 190 9.97 4.25 -4.44
CA GLY A 190 9.40 2.94 -4.77
C GLY A 190 10.24 1.75 -4.32
N VAL A 191 11.58 1.84 -4.35
CA VAL A 191 12.45 0.76 -3.89
C VAL A 191 12.30 0.54 -2.37
N ALA A 192 12.34 1.61 -1.58
CA ALA A 192 12.19 1.52 -0.13
C ALA A 192 10.77 1.08 0.26
N MET A 193 9.74 1.65 -0.39
CA MET A 193 8.34 1.26 -0.15
C MET A 193 8.08 -0.19 -0.57
N GLY A 194 8.61 -0.63 -1.71
CA GLY A 194 8.49 -2.01 -2.18
C GLY A 194 9.13 -3.02 -1.24
N ARG A 195 10.30 -2.71 -0.67
CA ARG A 195 10.93 -3.54 0.36
C ARG A 195 10.08 -3.64 1.62
N ARG A 196 9.56 -2.52 2.11
CA ARG A 196 8.73 -2.46 3.31
C ARG A 196 7.34 -3.08 3.09
N SER A 197 6.81 -3.03 1.87
CA SER A 197 5.55 -3.69 1.53
C SER A 197 5.61 -5.22 1.66
N GLN A 198 6.80 -5.82 1.46
CA GLN A 198 7.01 -7.25 1.69
C GLN A 198 6.74 -7.63 3.16
N TYR A 199 7.06 -6.74 4.10
CA TYR A 199 6.74 -6.89 5.51
C TYR A 199 5.24 -6.70 5.77
N GLN A 200 4.65 -5.65 5.21
CA GLN A 200 3.24 -5.32 5.40
C GLN A 200 2.30 -6.45 4.94
N PHE A 201 2.59 -7.03 3.77
CA PHE A 201 1.75 -8.07 3.18
C PHE A 201 2.24 -9.50 3.45
N GLY A 202 3.40 -9.67 4.08
CA GLY A 202 3.96 -10.99 4.35
C GLY A 202 4.27 -11.77 3.07
N THR A 203 4.80 -11.08 2.05
CA THR A 203 4.96 -11.62 0.69
C THR A 203 5.74 -12.93 0.63
N PHE A 204 6.74 -13.09 1.49
CA PHE A 204 7.60 -14.27 1.54
C PHE A 204 7.24 -15.25 2.67
N LEU A 205 6.13 -15.04 3.34
CA LEU A 205 5.61 -15.97 4.33
C LEU A 205 4.83 -17.10 3.64
N PRO A 206 4.92 -18.33 4.11
CA PRO A 206 3.98 -19.37 3.71
C PRO A 206 2.58 -18.99 4.19
N LYS A 207 1.55 -19.62 3.63
CA LYS A 207 0.17 -19.48 4.09
C LYS A 207 -0.13 -20.51 5.16
N GLY A 208 -0.75 -20.11 6.26
CA GLY A 208 -1.07 -21.03 7.35
C GLY A 208 -1.28 -20.35 8.70
N PRO A 209 -1.81 -21.09 9.68
CA PRO A 209 -2.18 -20.55 11.00
C PRO A 209 -1.03 -19.92 11.79
N ALA A 210 0.19 -20.46 11.69
CA ALA A 210 1.38 -19.86 12.32
C ALA A 210 2.17 -18.94 11.37
N ALA A 211 1.56 -18.54 10.25
CA ALA A 211 2.18 -17.75 9.19
C ALA A 211 1.23 -16.65 8.68
N GLN A 212 1.23 -16.36 7.37
CA GLN A 212 0.34 -15.36 6.77
C GLN A 212 -1.08 -15.93 6.65
N VAL A 213 -2.07 -15.22 7.19
CA VAL A 213 -3.49 -15.61 7.14
C VAL A 213 -4.33 -14.63 6.32
N ASP A 214 -3.93 -13.35 6.28
CA ASP A 214 -4.68 -12.26 5.65
C ASP A 214 -3.79 -11.04 5.43
N ALA A 215 -4.28 -10.06 4.67
CA ALA A 215 -3.68 -8.73 4.55
C ALA A 215 -4.54 -7.61 5.17
N GLY A 216 -5.73 -7.92 5.68
CA GLY A 216 -6.66 -7.00 6.34
C GLY A 216 -7.74 -6.42 5.42
N LEU A 217 -7.39 -6.13 4.18
CA LEU A 217 -8.31 -5.67 3.12
C LEU A 217 -8.70 -6.80 2.16
N GLY A 218 -8.05 -7.92 2.25
CA GLY A 218 -8.17 -9.10 1.42
C GLY A 218 -7.03 -10.04 1.73
N LYS A 219 -6.77 -11.05 0.90
CA LYS A 219 -5.76 -12.09 1.20
C LYS A 219 -4.33 -11.62 0.99
N THR A 220 -4.06 -11.02 -0.14
CA THR A 220 -2.75 -10.51 -0.58
C THR A 220 -2.94 -9.74 -1.88
N ALA A 221 -1.94 -8.98 -2.32
CA ALA A 221 -1.93 -8.44 -3.68
C ALA A 221 -1.54 -9.54 -4.68
N SER A 222 -2.17 -9.55 -5.86
CA SER A 222 -1.79 -10.44 -6.96
C SER A 222 -0.39 -10.11 -7.48
N THR A 223 0.27 -11.08 -8.11
CA THR A 223 1.61 -10.92 -8.68
C THR A 223 1.61 -10.80 -10.20
N GLY A 224 0.46 -10.47 -10.78
CA GLY A 224 0.26 -10.27 -12.22
C GLY A 224 1.01 -9.06 -12.79
N ARG A 225 0.86 -8.86 -14.11
CA ARG A 225 1.50 -7.74 -14.80
C ARG A 225 0.79 -6.43 -14.46
N LEU A 226 1.54 -5.49 -13.88
CA LEU A 226 1.10 -4.13 -13.60
C LEU A 226 1.10 -3.28 -14.86
N THR A 227 0.01 -2.56 -15.10
CA THR A 227 -0.18 -1.68 -16.25
C THR A 227 -0.79 -0.34 -15.82
N LEU A 228 -0.76 0.63 -16.72
CA LEU A 228 -1.40 1.93 -16.51
C LEU A 228 -1.82 2.50 -17.87
N ILE A 229 -3.03 3.00 -17.95
CA ILE A 229 -3.50 3.83 -19.06
C ILE A 229 -3.86 5.19 -18.47
N ALA A 230 -3.28 6.26 -18.99
CA ALA A 230 -3.52 7.60 -18.49
C ALA A 230 -5.00 7.99 -18.61
N PRO A 231 -5.57 8.69 -17.62
CA PRO A 231 -6.95 9.18 -17.71
C PRO A 231 -7.15 10.11 -18.90
N THR A 232 -8.26 9.90 -19.60
CA THR A 232 -8.72 10.81 -20.68
C THR A 232 -9.58 11.95 -20.13
N ARG A 233 -10.07 11.79 -18.89
CA ARG A 233 -10.85 12.81 -18.17
C ARG A 233 -10.48 12.81 -16.70
N LEU A 234 -10.29 14.00 -16.14
CA LEU A 234 -10.10 14.22 -14.73
C LEU A 234 -11.33 14.85 -14.11
N ILE A 235 -11.74 14.37 -12.94
CA ILE A 235 -12.72 15.02 -12.08
C ILE A 235 -11.96 16.07 -11.25
N VAL A 236 -12.30 17.35 -11.46
CA VAL A 236 -11.55 18.48 -10.88
C VAL A 236 -12.38 19.31 -9.89
N GLN A 237 -13.68 19.09 -9.83
CA GLN A 237 -14.58 19.79 -8.91
C GLN A 237 -15.42 18.82 -8.09
N ASP A 238 -15.73 19.20 -6.87
CA ASP A 238 -16.66 18.48 -6.03
C ASP A 238 -18.06 18.46 -6.65
N TRP A 239 -18.70 17.31 -6.58
CA TRP A 239 -20.09 17.11 -7.02
C TRP A 239 -20.29 17.24 -8.54
N GLU A 240 -19.20 17.09 -9.32
CA GLU A 240 -19.36 16.96 -10.77
C GLU A 240 -20.34 15.83 -11.08
N ARG A 241 -21.15 16.05 -12.12
CA ARG A 241 -22.16 15.11 -12.57
C ARG A 241 -21.91 14.76 -14.02
N HIS A 242 -21.82 13.48 -14.31
CA HIS A 242 -21.69 12.97 -15.68
C HIS A 242 -22.71 11.88 -15.95
N VAL A 243 -23.13 11.77 -17.21
CA VAL A 243 -23.90 10.63 -17.70
C VAL A 243 -23.00 9.83 -18.65
N ILE A 244 -22.76 8.57 -18.32
CA ILE A 244 -21.92 7.67 -19.10
C ILE A 244 -22.79 6.48 -19.50
N ASP A 245 -23.02 6.28 -20.81
CA ASP A 245 -23.85 5.21 -21.34
C ASP A 245 -25.20 5.04 -20.57
N GLY A 246 -25.91 6.17 -20.36
CA GLY A 246 -27.18 6.22 -19.64
C GLY A 246 -27.09 6.17 -18.10
N VAL A 247 -25.92 5.98 -17.53
CA VAL A 247 -25.71 5.95 -16.09
C VAL A 247 -25.31 7.34 -15.60
N GLU A 248 -26.13 7.91 -14.73
CA GLU A 248 -25.80 9.17 -14.05
C GLU A 248 -24.89 8.91 -12.84
N ILE A 249 -23.79 9.66 -12.75
CA ILE A 249 -22.79 9.53 -11.68
C ILE A 249 -22.49 10.93 -11.13
N VAL A 250 -22.54 11.06 -9.80
CA VAL A 250 -22.09 12.27 -9.09
C VAL A 250 -20.80 11.93 -8.35
N PHE A 251 -19.76 12.72 -8.57
CA PHE A 251 -18.43 12.50 -8.00
C PHE A 251 -18.19 13.42 -6.81
N GLN A 252 -17.65 12.88 -5.73
CA GLN A 252 -17.13 13.66 -4.60
C GLN A 252 -15.61 13.48 -4.51
N LEU A 253 -14.85 14.56 -4.61
CA LEU A 253 -13.41 14.52 -4.40
C LEU A 253 -13.08 14.37 -2.92
N THR A 254 -12.13 13.48 -2.60
CA THR A 254 -11.70 13.18 -1.22
C THR A 254 -10.16 13.13 -1.10
N PRO A 255 -9.43 14.13 -1.62
CA PRO A 255 -7.97 14.12 -1.61
C PRO A 255 -7.41 14.11 -0.19
N GLU A 256 -6.23 13.50 -0.02
CA GLU A 256 -5.50 13.36 1.25
C GLU A 256 -6.23 12.52 2.33
N SER A 257 -7.34 11.83 1.97
CA SER A 257 -7.97 10.85 2.87
C SER A 257 -7.19 9.53 2.83
N GLU A 258 -7.69 8.49 2.13
CA GLU A 258 -6.96 7.23 1.99
C GLU A 258 -5.78 7.37 1.00
N ALA A 259 -5.97 8.14 -0.07
CA ALA A 259 -4.93 8.46 -1.05
C ALA A 259 -4.83 9.98 -1.31
N PRO A 260 -3.67 10.46 -1.85
CA PRO A 260 -3.52 11.86 -2.21
C PRO A 260 -4.52 12.31 -3.28
N ALA A 261 -4.92 11.41 -4.18
CA ALA A 261 -5.94 11.62 -5.19
C ALA A 261 -6.98 10.50 -5.08
N GLU A 262 -8.19 10.84 -4.64
CA GLU A 262 -9.28 9.90 -4.39
C GLU A 262 -10.63 10.56 -4.62
N MET A 263 -11.68 9.75 -4.96
CA MET A 263 -13.05 10.21 -5.15
C MET A 263 -14.09 9.12 -4.84
N HIS A 264 -15.25 9.55 -4.33
CA HIS A 264 -16.45 8.73 -4.16
C HIS A 264 -17.39 8.86 -5.35
N PHE A 265 -18.30 7.88 -5.49
CA PHE A 265 -19.29 7.83 -6.58
C PHE A 265 -20.70 7.66 -6.01
N TRP A 266 -21.62 8.55 -6.38
CA TRP A 266 -23.03 8.41 -6.09
C TRP A 266 -23.82 8.12 -7.36
N PHE A 267 -24.64 7.08 -7.33
CA PHE A 267 -25.52 6.62 -8.40
C PHE A 267 -26.98 6.89 -8.02
N PRO A 268 -27.55 8.04 -8.43
CA PRO A 268 -28.90 8.48 -7.99
C PRO A 268 -30.00 7.47 -8.30
N GLN A 269 -29.94 6.85 -9.48
CA GLN A 269 -30.97 5.93 -9.97
C GLN A 269 -31.08 4.65 -9.13
N TRP A 270 -30.02 4.25 -8.47
CA TRP A 270 -29.98 3.04 -7.62
C TRP A 270 -29.80 3.36 -6.14
N LYS A 271 -29.72 4.65 -5.82
CA LYS A 271 -29.44 5.11 -4.45
C LYS A 271 -28.19 4.41 -3.85
N ALA A 272 -27.19 4.22 -4.69
CA ALA A 272 -25.97 3.49 -4.38
C ALA A 272 -24.79 4.45 -4.20
N LEU A 273 -24.06 4.29 -3.09
CA LEU A 273 -22.90 5.11 -2.74
C LEU A 273 -21.66 4.22 -2.67
N ASN A 274 -20.71 4.45 -3.60
CA ASN A 274 -19.37 3.87 -3.53
C ASN A 274 -18.44 4.85 -2.81
N LEU A 275 -17.80 4.39 -1.76
CA LEU A 275 -16.91 5.20 -0.91
C LEU A 275 -15.42 4.91 -1.18
N ALA A 276 -15.08 4.44 -2.37
CA ALA A 276 -13.70 4.09 -2.75
C ALA A 276 -13.05 3.17 -1.70
N GLU A 277 -12.06 3.68 -0.94
CA GLU A 277 -11.46 2.96 0.18
C GLU A 277 -11.70 3.66 1.53
N ASN A 278 -12.47 4.77 1.55
CA ASN A 278 -12.70 5.59 2.74
C ASN A 278 -13.58 4.92 3.81
N ALA A 279 -14.39 3.91 3.46
CA ALA A 279 -15.20 3.14 4.40
C ALA A 279 -15.20 1.67 3.99
N THR A 280 -14.33 0.90 4.59
CA THR A 280 -14.18 -0.55 4.45
C THR A 280 -14.49 -1.24 5.77
N HIS A 281 -14.68 -2.59 5.78
CA HIS A 281 -14.98 -3.32 7.03
C HIS A 281 -13.74 -3.49 7.91
N THR A 282 -13.00 -2.41 8.14
CA THR A 282 -11.83 -2.34 9.02
C THR A 282 -11.51 -0.90 9.40
N MET A 283 -10.83 -0.68 10.51
CA MET A 283 -10.05 0.54 10.73
C MET A 283 -8.88 0.53 9.76
N HIS A 284 -8.88 1.45 8.81
CA HIS A 284 -7.75 1.62 7.88
C HIS A 284 -6.57 2.30 8.58
N ASN A 285 -5.35 2.08 8.08
CA ASN A 285 -4.20 2.82 8.58
C ASN A 285 -4.17 4.26 8.03
N VAL A 286 -3.76 5.21 8.89
CA VAL A 286 -3.54 6.61 8.52
C VAL A 286 -2.15 6.83 7.90
N CYS A 287 -1.25 5.85 8.10
CA CYS A 287 0.04 5.79 7.42
C CYS A 287 0.43 4.30 7.29
N PRO A 288 0.58 3.74 6.09
CA PRO A 288 0.89 2.33 5.93
C PRO A 288 2.32 2.00 6.38
N LEU A 289 2.57 0.75 6.82
CA LEU A 289 3.91 0.28 7.20
C LEU A 289 4.90 0.35 6.03
N ARG A 290 4.41 0.20 4.79
CA ARG A 290 5.23 0.36 3.58
C ARG A 290 5.80 1.77 3.42
N GLY A 291 5.12 2.76 3.97
CA GLY A 291 5.44 4.17 3.82
C GLY A 291 4.49 4.85 2.83
N ALA A 292 4.11 6.05 3.15
CA ALA A 292 3.37 7.01 2.34
C ALA A 292 3.43 8.38 3.04
N GLN A 293 2.93 9.43 2.40
CA GLN A 293 2.58 10.65 3.13
C GLN A 293 1.50 10.33 4.18
N VAL A 294 1.61 10.93 5.35
CA VAL A 294 0.62 10.71 6.41
C VAL A 294 -0.73 11.27 5.96
N ARG A 295 -1.74 10.44 5.91
CA ARG A 295 -3.12 10.75 5.54
C ARG A 295 -3.78 11.68 6.55
N ASP A 296 -4.75 12.46 6.11
CA ASP A 296 -5.46 13.38 6.99
C ASP A 296 -6.73 12.74 7.57
N ALA A 297 -6.64 12.20 8.79
CA ALA A 297 -7.79 11.59 9.46
C ALA A 297 -8.95 12.58 9.69
N LEU A 298 -8.65 13.89 9.83
CA LEU A 298 -9.69 14.92 9.97
C LEU A 298 -10.41 15.18 8.64
N LEU A 299 -9.67 15.33 7.54
CA LEU A 299 -10.28 15.46 6.21
C LEU A 299 -11.07 14.21 5.84
N TRP A 300 -10.52 13.02 6.11
CA TRP A 300 -11.20 11.75 5.90
C TRP A 300 -12.58 11.73 6.58
N SER A 301 -12.64 12.06 7.89
CA SER A 301 -13.92 12.15 8.61
C SER A 301 -14.87 13.20 8.04
N LYS A 302 -14.35 14.34 7.58
CA LYS A 302 -15.16 15.40 6.94
C LYS A 302 -15.76 14.95 5.62
N TYR A 303 -15.03 14.19 4.80
CA TYR A 303 -15.54 13.67 3.52
C TYR A 303 -16.66 12.66 3.72
N LEU A 304 -16.51 11.73 4.66
CA LEU A 304 -17.59 10.81 5.04
C LEU A 304 -18.81 11.55 5.58
N ASN A 305 -18.60 12.59 6.40
CA ASN A 305 -19.70 13.43 6.91
C ASN A 305 -20.41 14.20 5.79
N ARG A 306 -19.67 14.72 4.80
CA ARG A 306 -20.26 15.41 3.64
C ARG A 306 -21.07 14.46 2.76
N ALA A 307 -20.57 13.24 2.53
CA ALA A 307 -21.31 12.19 1.81
C ALA A 307 -22.62 11.85 2.56
N LEU A 308 -22.53 11.64 3.87
CA LEU A 308 -23.68 11.34 4.72
C LEU A 308 -24.71 12.48 4.73
N ALA A 309 -24.27 13.72 4.87
CA ALA A 309 -25.15 14.89 4.87
C ALA A 309 -25.87 15.08 3.53
N ARG A 310 -25.22 14.69 2.41
CA ARG A 310 -25.79 14.90 1.07
C ARG A 310 -26.66 13.74 0.61
N PHE A 311 -26.28 12.51 0.91
CA PHE A 311 -26.91 11.31 0.36
C PHE A 311 -27.56 10.43 1.42
N GLY A 312 -27.32 10.68 2.71
CA GLY A 312 -27.74 9.80 3.79
C GLY A 312 -29.22 9.50 3.83
N ASP A 313 -30.09 10.47 3.53
CA ASP A 313 -31.54 10.25 3.51
C ASP A 313 -32.02 9.40 2.32
N GLN A 314 -31.19 9.23 1.30
CA GLN A 314 -31.55 8.53 0.06
C GLN A 314 -30.80 7.20 -0.11
N VAL A 315 -29.64 7.03 0.51
CA VAL A 315 -28.77 5.86 0.27
C VAL A 315 -29.46 4.56 0.71
N GLU A 316 -29.44 3.57 -0.18
CA GLU A 316 -29.99 2.23 0.08
C GLU A 316 -28.90 1.15 0.08
N VAL A 317 -27.74 1.44 -0.55
CA VAL A 317 -26.57 0.56 -0.52
C VAL A 317 -25.29 1.39 -0.47
N VAL A 318 -24.39 1.02 0.45
CA VAL A 318 -23.03 1.53 0.56
C VAL A 318 -22.07 0.38 0.25
N TYR A 319 -21.07 0.64 -0.58
CA TYR A 319 -20.03 -0.32 -0.91
C TYR A 319 -18.69 0.37 -1.17
N ALA A 320 -17.62 -0.41 -1.17
CA ALA A 320 -16.25 0.06 -1.33
C ALA A 320 -15.47 -0.88 -2.26
N GLN A 321 -14.25 -0.51 -2.57
CA GLN A 321 -13.38 -1.31 -3.45
C GLN A 321 -12.61 -2.41 -2.70
N HIS A 322 -12.94 -2.60 -1.42
CA HIS A 322 -12.57 -3.75 -0.59
C HIS A 322 -13.78 -4.24 0.19
N HIS A 323 -13.75 -5.49 0.61
CA HIS A 323 -14.78 -6.15 1.41
C HIS A 323 -16.15 -6.23 0.70
N TRP A 324 -17.25 -6.21 1.45
CA TRP A 324 -18.63 -6.43 1.00
C TRP A 324 -19.50 -5.21 1.24
N PRO A 325 -20.61 -5.07 0.50
CA PRO A 325 -21.55 -3.96 0.68
C PRO A 325 -22.40 -4.06 1.94
N ILE A 326 -23.04 -2.95 2.29
CA ILE A 326 -24.11 -2.85 3.30
C ILE A 326 -25.38 -2.35 2.62
N TRP A 327 -26.52 -2.92 2.98
CA TRP A 327 -27.82 -2.59 2.42
C TRP A 327 -28.80 -2.10 3.49
N GLY A 328 -29.76 -1.26 3.06
CA GLY A 328 -30.80 -0.65 3.87
C GLY A 328 -30.36 0.71 4.43
N ASN A 329 -31.21 1.72 4.25
CA ASN A 329 -30.88 3.12 4.54
C ASN A 329 -30.36 3.32 5.96
N GLU A 330 -31.05 2.80 6.97
CA GLU A 330 -30.64 2.96 8.37
C GLU A 330 -29.26 2.34 8.64
N ARG A 331 -29.00 1.12 8.14
CA ARG A 331 -27.71 0.44 8.29
C ARG A 331 -26.58 1.20 7.56
N CYS A 332 -26.84 1.66 6.33
CA CYS A 332 -25.89 2.45 5.55
C CYS A 332 -25.52 3.75 6.28
N ARG A 333 -26.50 4.49 6.77
CA ARG A 333 -26.27 5.73 7.53
C ARG A 333 -25.46 5.48 8.80
N ARG A 334 -25.81 4.47 9.55
CA ARG A 334 -25.11 4.10 10.78
C ARG A 334 -23.66 3.72 10.49
N TYR A 335 -23.43 2.85 9.51
CA TYR A 335 -22.09 2.43 9.11
C TYR A 335 -21.19 3.60 8.70
N VAL A 336 -21.68 4.49 7.83
CA VAL A 336 -20.88 5.66 7.40
C VAL A 336 -20.66 6.63 8.57
N ALA A 337 -21.63 6.78 9.49
CA ALA A 337 -21.46 7.60 10.68
C ALA A 337 -20.42 7.00 11.64
N GLU A 338 -20.43 5.70 11.86
CA GLU A 338 -19.46 5.00 12.72
C GLU A 338 -18.05 5.06 12.13
N GLN A 339 -17.88 4.91 10.81
CA GLN A 339 -16.60 5.09 10.12
C GLN A 339 -16.10 6.55 10.20
N ARG A 340 -16.98 7.54 10.00
CA ARG A 340 -16.66 8.96 10.21
C ARG A 340 -16.17 9.21 11.63
N ASP A 341 -16.91 8.71 12.62
CA ASP A 341 -16.65 8.97 14.04
C ASP A 341 -15.37 8.26 14.50
N LEU A 342 -15.03 7.11 13.91
CA LEU A 342 -13.78 6.40 14.14
C LEU A 342 -12.56 7.30 13.83
N TYR A 343 -12.48 7.84 12.63
CA TYR A 343 -11.34 8.71 12.25
C TYR A 343 -11.39 10.06 12.98
N LYS A 344 -12.59 10.60 13.21
CA LYS A 344 -12.76 11.83 13.98
C LYS A 344 -12.30 11.67 15.41
N TYR A 345 -12.68 10.58 16.07
CA TYR A 345 -12.26 10.26 17.43
C TYR A 345 -10.74 10.07 17.53
N LEU A 346 -10.15 9.26 16.65
CA LEU A 346 -8.71 9.04 16.63
C LEU A 346 -7.95 10.35 16.46
N HIS A 347 -8.39 11.20 15.53
CA HIS A 347 -7.80 12.51 15.30
C HIS A 347 -7.92 13.40 16.53
N ASP A 348 -9.14 13.67 16.99
CA ASP A 348 -9.40 14.67 18.03
C ASP A 348 -8.77 14.29 19.37
N GLN A 349 -8.85 13.00 19.75
CA GLN A 349 -8.27 12.54 21.00
C GLN A 349 -6.73 12.52 20.96
N THR A 350 -6.14 12.22 19.82
CA THR A 350 -4.69 12.34 19.65
C THR A 350 -4.26 13.79 19.77
N VAL A 351 -4.93 14.73 19.07
CA VAL A 351 -4.60 16.15 19.12
C VAL A 351 -4.83 16.72 20.53
N ARG A 352 -5.90 16.29 21.21
CA ARG A 352 -6.18 16.71 22.59
C ARG A 352 -5.06 16.26 23.55
N LEU A 353 -4.63 15.01 23.45
CA LEU A 353 -3.60 14.47 24.35
C LEU A 353 -2.22 15.05 24.05
N MET A 354 -1.84 15.23 22.78
CA MET A 354 -0.57 15.89 22.46
C MET A 354 -0.56 17.37 22.90
N SER A 355 -1.73 18.04 22.93
CA SER A 355 -1.87 19.39 23.47
C SER A 355 -1.73 19.46 25.00
N HIS A 356 -1.86 18.32 25.68
CA HIS A 356 -1.48 18.14 27.09
C HIS A 356 -0.01 17.72 27.31
N GLY A 357 0.78 17.62 26.24
CA GLY A 357 2.20 17.28 26.30
C GLY A 357 2.52 15.78 26.28
N TRP A 358 1.52 14.92 26.07
CA TRP A 358 1.75 13.47 25.94
C TRP A 358 2.47 13.13 24.63
N ARG A 359 3.37 12.14 24.70
CA ARG A 359 4.17 11.68 23.56
C ARG A 359 3.41 10.61 22.76
N PRO A 360 3.80 10.36 21.50
CA PRO A 360 3.05 9.45 20.62
C PRO A 360 2.94 8.02 21.18
N THR A 361 3.98 7.52 21.85
CA THR A 361 3.96 6.19 22.46
C THR A 361 3.05 6.12 23.69
N GLU A 362 3.01 7.18 24.49
CA GLU A 362 2.14 7.27 25.67
C GLU A 362 0.67 7.38 25.24
N ILE A 363 0.37 8.25 24.28
CA ILE A 363 -1.00 8.39 23.73
C ILE A 363 -1.49 7.06 23.14
N ALA A 364 -0.62 6.33 22.45
CA ALA A 364 -0.94 5.03 21.86
C ALA A 364 -1.29 3.95 22.90
N GLU A 365 -0.74 4.05 24.13
CA GLU A 365 -1.11 3.18 25.26
C GLU A 365 -2.37 3.64 25.99
N MET A 366 -2.63 4.96 26.00
CA MET A 366 -3.78 5.55 26.70
C MET A 366 -5.09 5.45 25.93
N LEU A 367 -5.03 5.63 24.58
CA LEU A 367 -6.22 5.75 23.78
C LEU A 367 -6.89 4.39 23.56
N ARG A 368 -8.19 4.33 23.84
CA ARG A 368 -9.06 3.18 23.55
C ARG A 368 -10.27 3.68 22.77
N LEU A 369 -10.81 2.86 21.89
CA LEU A 369 -12.08 3.19 21.24
C LEU A 369 -13.20 3.28 22.27
N PRO A 370 -14.12 4.26 22.13
CA PRO A 370 -15.25 4.37 23.01
C PRO A 370 -16.26 3.24 22.81
N ASP A 371 -17.12 3.04 23.81
CA ASP A 371 -18.28 2.17 23.69
C ASP A 371 -19.10 2.55 22.45
N GLY A 372 -19.61 1.57 21.73
CA GLY A 372 -20.32 1.78 20.47
C GLY A 372 -19.44 1.82 19.22
N LEU A 373 -18.10 1.94 19.35
CA LEU A 373 -17.14 1.68 18.27
C LEU A 373 -16.27 0.46 18.57
N SER A 374 -15.95 0.21 19.83
CA SER A 374 -15.04 -0.86 20.24
C SER A 374 -15.56 -2.27 19.95
N ASP A 375 -16.88 -2.44 19.90
CA ASP A 375 -17.59 -3.68 19.61
C ASP A 375 -17.99 -3.86 18.12
N LYS A 376 -17.73 -2.85 17.27
CA LYS A 376 -18.07 -2.92 15.84
C LYS A 376 -17.00 -3.60 15.02
N TRP A 377 -17.36 -4.63 14.26
CA TRP A 377 -16.43 -5.36 13.42
C TRP A 377 -15.73 -4.46 12.39
N HIS A 378 -16.44 -3.53 11.76
CA HIS A 378 -15.88 -2.58 10.81
C HIS A 378 -15.00 -1.46 11.43
N ALA A 379 -14.96 -1.36 12.76
CA ALA A 379 -14.05 -0.47 13.49
C ALA A 379 -12.83 -1.21 14.06
N ARG A 380 -12.73 -2.53 13.86
CA ARG A 380 -11.57 -3.32 14.32
C ARG A 380 -10.34 -3.08 13.46
N GLY A 381 -9.18 -3.27 14.05
CA GLY A 381 -7.89 -2.89 13.49
C GLY A 381 -7.24 -3.93 12.59
N TYR A 382 -7.93 -4.50 11.60
CA TYR A 382 -7.37 -5.55 10.75
C TYR A 382 -6.27 -5.05 9.80
N TYR A 383 -6.30 -3.75 9.41
CA TYR A 383 -5.34 -3.13 8.50
C TYR A 383 -4.57 -1.96 9.15
N GLY A 384 -5.24 -1.13 9.94
CA GLY A 384 -4.64 -0.19 10.88
C GLY A 384 -4.72 -0.70 12.32
N THR A 385 -4.32 0.11 13.29
CA THR A 385 -4.59 -0.08 14.73
C THR A 385 -4.73 1.28 15.40
N VAL A 386 -5.39 1.35 16.56
CA VAL A 386 -5.43 2.59 17.36
C VAL A 386 -4.02 3.09 17.63
N SER A 387 -3.14 2.20 18.12
CA SER A 387 -1.73 2.53 18.44
C SER A 387 -0.96 3.04 17.23
N HIS A 388 -1.17 2.46 16.04
CA HIS A 388 -0.50 2.86 14.83
C HIS A 388 -1.00 4.23 14.32
N ASN A 389 -2.32 4.39 14.27
CA ASN A 389 -2.96 5.60 13.76
C ASN A 389 -2.70 6.82 14.64
N VAL A 390 -2.68 6.65 15.96
CA VAL A 390 -2.27 7.70 16.91
C VAL A 390 -0.87 8.23 16.58
N LYS A 391 0.10 7.35 16.38
CA LYS A 391 1.48 7.75 16.03
C LYS A 391 1.55 8.46 14.68
N ALA A 392 0.75 8.02 13.72
CA ALA A 392 0.67 8.65 12.41
C ALA A 392 0.03 10.05 12.49
N ILE A 393 -1.07 10.22 13.21
CA ILE A 393 -1.70 11.53 13.44
C ILE A 393 -0.74 12.47 14.18
N TYR A 394 -0.06 12.00 15.21
CA TYR A 394 0.96 12.78 15.91
C TYR A 394 2.04 13.26 14.94
N GLN A 395 2.57 12.37 14.11
CA GLN A 395 3.60 12.68 13.12
C GLN A 395 3.13 13.74 12.11
N ARG A 396 1.87 13.73 11.70
CA ARG A 396 1.32 14.73 10.76
C ARG A 396 1.42 16.15 11.31
N TYR A 397 1.23 16.35 12.63
CA TYR A 397 1.24 17.66 13.26
C TYR A 397 2.59 18.06 13.84
N LEU A 398 3.29 17.12 14.50
CA LEU A 398 4.49 17.39 15.27
C LEU A 398 5.76 16.69 14.72
N SER A 399 5.63 16.00 13.57
CA SER A 399 6.74 15.30 12.92
C SER A 399 7.30 14.13 13.76
N TRP A 400 8.54 13.73 13.49
CA TRP A 400 9.23 12.61 14.15
C TRP A 400 9.72 12.92 15.55
N TYR A 401 9.88 14.21 15.90
CA TYR A 401 10.45 14.63 17.17
C TYR A 401 9.40 14.65 18.27
N ASP A 402 9.69 13.95 19.38
CA ASP A 402 8.77 13.77 20.51
C ASP A 402 8.77 14.93 21.52
N GLY A 403 9.53 16.01 21.24
CA GLY A 403 9.67 17.18 22.12
C GLY A 403 10.73 17.06 23.22
N ASN A 404 11.27 15.86 23.47
CA ASN A 404 12.33 15.68 24.49
C ASN A 404 13.72 15.92 23.87
N PRO A 405 14.47 16.94 24.33
CA PRO A 405 15.80 17.24 23.79
C PRO A 405 16.79 16.07 23.83
N ALA A 406 16.62 15.12 24.75
CA ALA A 406 17.45 13.91 24.80
C ALA A 406 17.29 13.02 23.56
N ASN A 407 16.15 13.10 22.86
CA ASN A 407 15.84 12.32 21.67
C ASN A 407 16.04 13.13 20.37
N LEU A 408 16.55 14.38 20.45
CA LEU A 408 16.73 15.23 19.27
C LEU A 408 17.81 14.69 18.33
N ASN A 409 18.90 14.15 18.87
CA ASN A 409 20.01 13.62 18.08
C ASN A 409 20.52 12.30 18.71
N PRO A 410 19.73 11.21 18.66
CA PRO A 410 20.14 9.93 19.21
C PRO A 410 21.27 9.30 18.38
N LEU A 411 22.04 8.42 19.02
CA LEU A 411 23.03 7.62 18.29
C LEU A 411 22.32 6.70 17.27
N PRO A 412 22.99 6.37 16.14
CA PRO A 412 22.51 5.35 15.21
C PRO A 412 22.32 3.98 15.88
N PRO A 413 21.50 3.06 15.27
CA PRO A 413 21.18 1.77 15.90
C PRO A 413 22.40 0.92 16.30
N GLY A 414 23.43 0.83 15.47
CA GLY A 414 24.64 0.06 15.77
C GLY A 414 25.40 0.60 17.01
N PRO A 415 25.84 1.88 17.02
CA PRO A 415 26.42 2.51 18.22
C PRO A 415 25.52 2.44 19.46
N THR A 416 24.21 2.66 19.30
CA THR A 416 23.25 2.53 20.42
C THR A 416 23.27 1.11 20.98
N GLY A 417 23.19 0.09 20.10
CA GLY A 417 23.23 -1.31 20.49
C GLY A 417 24.48 -1.65 21.30
N ARG A 418 25.67 -1.24 20.81
CA ARG A 418 26.94 -1.45 21.55
C ARG A 418 26.92 -0.82 22.93
N LYS A 419 26.38 0.41 23.06
CA LYS A 419 26.27 1.09 24.35
C LYS A 419 25.29 0.39 25.29
N VAL A 420 24.12 0.00 24.80
CA VAL A 420 23.13 -0.71 25.64
C VAL A 420 23.71 -2.05 26.13
N VAL A 421 24.37 -2.81 25.27
CA VAL A 421 25.00 -4.09 25.62
C VAL A 421 26.06 -3.88 26.72
N ASP A 422 26.92 -2.86 26.57
CA ASP A 422 27.95 -2.52 27.56
C ASP A 422 27.32 -2.14 28.91
N TYR A 423 26.39 -1.20 28.94
CA TYR A 423 25.71 -0.72 30.14
C TYR A 423 24.91 -1.80 30.89
N MET A 424 24.36 -2.77 30.14
CA MET A 424 23.55 -3.85 30.74
C MET A 424 24.35 -5.09 31.14
N GLY A 425 25.69 -5.05 31.10
CA GLY A 425 26.57 -6.12 31.59
C GLY A 425 26.88 -7.19 30.54
N GLY A 426 26.71 -6.88 29.24
CA GLY A 426 27.04 -7.77 28.12
C GLY A 426 25.85 -8.48 27.55
N ALA A 427 26.05 -9.04 26.35
CA ALA A 427 24.98 -9.72 25.60
C ALA A 427 24.37 -10.91 26.35
N ASP A 428 25.21 -11.72 26.99
CA ASP A 428 24.77 -12.93 27.74
C ASP A 428 23.86 -12.55 28.91
N ALA A 429 24.19 -11.46 29.63
CA ALA A 429 23.36 -10.96 30.72
C ALA A 429 21.99 -10.46 30.24
N ILE A 430 21.96 -9.79 29.07
CA ILE A 430 20.71 -9.34 28.44
C ILE A 430 19.88 -10.56 28.04
N ILE A 431 20.47 -11.54 27.34
CA ILE A 431 19.78 -12.73 26.85
C ILE A 431 19.20 -13.53 28.02
N ALA A 432 19.94 -13.70 29.10
CA ALA A 432 19.45 -14.40 30.30
C ALA A 432 18.20 -13.74 30.89
N LYS A 433 18.20 -12.41 31.06
CA LYS A 433 17.02 -11.65 31.51
C LYS A 433 15.88 -11.68 30.51
N ALA A 434 16.17 -11.54 29.20
CA ALA A 434 15.16 -11.60 28.17
C ALA A 434 14.44 -12.96 28.10
N ARG A 435 15.10 -14.07 28.48
CA ARG A 435 14.44 -15.38 28.64
C ARG A 435 13.43 -15.40 29.80
N GLU A 436 13.77 -14.75 30.92
CA GLU A 436 12.83 -14.58 32.02
C GLU A 436 11.63 -13.71 31.64
N ASP A 437 11.88 -12.60 30.92
CA ASP A 437 10.84 -11.71 30.42
C ASP A 437 9.95 -12.42 29.39
N PHE A 438 10.53 -13.22 28.51
CA PHE A 438 9.79 -14.06 27.56
C PHE A 438 8.86 -15.04 28.29
N ALA A 439 9.36 -15.71 29.32
CA ALA A 439 8.57 -16.64 30.13
C ALA A 439 7.40 -15.94 30.87
N ARG A 440 7.50 -14.64 31.14
CA ARG A 440 6.41 -13.81 31.68
C ARG A 440 5.47 -13.24 30.62
N GLY A 441 5.76 -13.45 29.32
CA GLY A 441 4.96 -12.91 28.22
C GLY A 441 5.26 -11.46 27.84
N GLU A 442 6.39 -10.89 28.27
CA GLU A 442 6.79 -9.51 27.98
C GLU A 442 7.45 -9.36 26.59
N PHE A 443 6.82 -9.94 25.57
CA PHE A 443 7.38 -10.09 24.22
C PHE A 443 7.77 -8.77 23.56
N ARG A 444 7.04 -7.67 23.83
CA ARG A 444 7.37 -6.33 23.29
C ARG A 444 8.74 -5.88 23.76
N TRP A 445 9.01 -6.04 25.07
CA TRP A 445 10.29 -5.69 25.66
C TRP A 445 11.41 -6.61 25.17
N VAL A 446 11.17 -7.93 25.13
CA VAL A 446 12.13 -8.91 24.62
C VAL A 446 12.57 -8.58 23.19
N ALA A 447 11.62 -8.31 22.28
CA ALA A 447 11.93 -7.93 20.89
C ALA A 447 12.75 -6.62 20.84
N GLN A 448 12.40 -5.64 21.67
CA GLN A 448 13.07 -4.34 21.72
C GLN A 448 14.50 -4.45 22.23
N VAL A 449 14.71 -5.09 23.39
CA VAL A 449 16.04 -5.17 24.01
C VAL A 449 16.98 -6.06 23.22
N LEU A 450 16.51 -7.18 22.67
CA LEU A 450 17.32 -8.05 21.84
C LEU A 450 17.64 -7.45 20.46
N GLY A 451 16.81 -6.53 19.96
CA GLY A 451 17.14 -5.72 18.79
C GLY A 451 18.48 -4.98 18.98
N HIS A 452 18.76 -4.44 20.19
CA HIS A 452 20.06 -3.82 20.48
C HIS A 452 21.21 -4.83 20.43
N VAL A 453 20.99 -6.06 20.91
CA VAL A 453 22.01 -7.12 20.84
C VAL A 453 22.29 -7.51 19.40
N VAL A 454 21.26 -7.70 18.58
CA VAL A 454 21.40 -8.04 17.16
C VAL A 454 22.16 -6.94 16.39
N PHE A 455 21.89 -5.67 16.66
CA PHE A 455 22.62 -4.56 16.02
C PHE A 455 24.06 -4.40 16.54
N ALA A 456 24.35 -4.81 17.80
CA ALA A 456 25.71 -4.82 18.35
C ALA A 456 26.52 -6.04 17.90
N GLN A 457 25.88 -7.19 17.80
CA GLN A 457 26.46 -8.50 17.53
C GLN A 457 25.58 -9.26 16.49
N PRO A 458 25.67 -8.94 15.21
CA PRO A 458 24.76 -9.49 14.19
C PRO A 458 24.78 -11.02 14.07
N ASP A 459 25.89 -11.66 14.48
CA ASP A 459 26.07 -13.10 14.42
C ASP A 459 25.66 -13.84 15.71
N ASN A 460 25.12 -13.12 16.69
CA ASN A 460 24.64 -13.71 17.94
C ASN A 460 23.34 -14.51 17.68
N THR A 461 23.49 -15.80 17.41
CA THR A 461 22.38 -16.69 17.03
C THR A 461 21.33 -16.83 18.13
N GLU A 462 21.74 -16.78 19.39
CA GLU A 462 20.85 -16.91 20.56
C GLU A 462 19.92 -15.69 20.68
N ALA A 463 20.48 -14.48 20.56
CA ALA A 463 19.71 -13.24 20.57
C ALA A 463 18.72 -13.20 19.38
N ARG A 464 19.17 -13.62 18.20
CA ARG A 464 18.34 -13.68 16.98
C ARG A 464 17.17 -14.62 17.15
N GLU A 465 17.40 -15.84 17.66
CA GLU A 465 16.34 -16.84 17.81
C GLU A 465 15.33 -16.41 18.88
N LEU A 466 15.77 -15.90 20.03
CA LEU A 466 14.85 -15.44 21.08
C LEU A 466 14.05 -14.20 20.63
N SER A 467 14.68 -13.27 19.90
CA SER A 467 13.99 -12.12 19.31
C SER A 467 12.94 -12.55 18.29
N ALA A 468 13.29 -13.52 17.41
CA ALA A 468 12.37 -14.09 16.45
C ALA A 468 11.17 -14.77 17.13
N ALA A 469 11.43 -15.55 18.20
CA ALA A 469 10.36 -16.18 18.98
C ALA A 469 9.42 -15.15 19.63
N ALA A 470 9.96 -14.04 20.16
CA ALA A 470 9.15 -12.95 20.71
C ALA A 470 8.29 -12.27 19.65
N MET A 471 8.86 -12.00 18.46
CA MET A 471 8.11 -11.44 17.33
C MET A 471 6.98 -12.39 16.86
N GLU A 472 7.20 -13.70 16.88
CA GLU A 472 6.13 -14.67 16.57
C GLU A 472 4.98 -14.59 17.57
N GLN A 473 5.25 -14.47 18.88
CA GLN A 473 4.20 -14.31 19.87
C GLN A 473 3.43 -12.98 19.68
N LEU A 474 4.13 -11.88 19.36
CA LEU A 474 3.48 -10.62 19.01
C LEU A 474 2.59 -10.74 17.78
N ALA A 475 3.04 -11.49 16.77
CA ALA A 475 2.25 -11.77 15.58
C ALA A 475 1.00 -12.60 15.88
N PHE A 476 1.10 -13.59 16.79
CA PHE A 476 -0.03 -14.45 17.15
C PHE A 476 -1.11 -13.71 17.93
N GLN A 477 -0.76 -12.65 18.66
CA GLN A 477 -1.68 -11.77 19.37
C GLN A 477 -2.25 -10.65 18.48
N ALA A 478 -1.58 -10.31 17.38
CA ALA A 478 -1.94 -9.17 16.55
C ALA A 478 -3.31 -9.36 15.86
N GLU A 479 -4.26 -8.47 16.13
CA GLU A 479 -5.50 -8.33 15.38
C GLU A 479 -5.23 -7.76 13.97
N SER A 480 -4.24 -6.88 13.84
CA SER A 480 -3.84 -6.31 12.55
C SER A 480 -3.02 -7.30 11.73
N SER A 481 -3.52 -7.64 10.54
CA SER A 481 -2.80 -8.44 9.55
C SER A 481 -1.44 -7.85 9.21
N THR A 482 -1.37 -6.54 9.02
CA THR A 482 -0.12 -5.86 8.62
C THR A 482 0.94 -5.93 9.72
N TRP A 483 0.54 -5.81 10.99
CA TRP A 483 1.43 -6.00 12.12
C TRP A 483 1.87 -7.45 12.27
N ARG A 484 0.91 -8.40 12.18
CA ARG A 484 1.21 -9.83 12.18
C ARG A 484 2.25 -10.17 11.12
N ASN A 485 2.00 -9.76 9.89
CA ASN A 485 2.89 -10.04 8.76
C ASN A 485 4.28 -9.41 8.96
N ALA A 486 4.34 -8.18 9.46
CA ALA A 486 5.61 -7.50 9.73
C ALA A 486 6.44 -8.23 10.80
N TYR A 487 5.83 -8.63 11.91
CA TYR A 487 6.50 -9.41 12.95
C TYR A 487 7.00 -10.76 12.43
N LEU A 488 6.17 -11.50 11.67
CA LEU A 488 6.56 -12.80 11.10
C LEU A 488 7.67 -12.67 10.04
N MET A 489 7.65 -11.62 9.23
CA MET A 489 8.74 -11.33 8.29
C MET A 489 10.03 -11.00 9.04
N GLY A 490 9.94 -10.20 10.12
CA GLY A 490 11.08 -9.91 11.00
C GLY A 490 11.66 -11.18 11.63
N ALA A 491 10.81 -12.04 12.19
CA ALA A 491 11.22 -13.33 12.73
C ALA A 491 11.91 -14.22 11.70
N LYS A 492 11.36 -14.28 10.47
CA LYS A 492 11.95 -15.02 9.36
C LYS A 492 13.35 -14.51 9.02
N GLU A 493 13.52 -13.20 8.86
CA GLU A 493 14.83 -12.62 8.48
C GLU A 493 15.85 -12.68 9.61
N LEU A 494 15.44 -12.62 10.88
CA LEU A 494 16.32 -12.89 12.00
C LEU A 494 16.92 -14.31 11.93
N ARG A 495 16.16 -15.32 11.49
CA ARG A 495 16.63 -16.71 11.36
C ARG A 495 17.41 -16.98 10.09
N GLN A 496 16.95 -16.45 8.96
CA GLN A 496 17.39 -16.86 7.62
C GLN A 496 18.24 -15.81 6.90
N ARG A 497 18.37 -14.60 7.48
CA ARG A 497 18.90 -13.42 6.80
C ARG A 497 18.03 -13.03 5.58
N VAL A 498 18.42 -11.97 4.90
CA VAL A 498 17.77 -11.56 3.65
C VAL A 498 18.21 -12.50 2.54
N VAL A 499 17.24 -13.11 1.86
CA VAL A 499 17.51 -13.95 0.68
C VAL A 499 17.23 -13.13 -0.56
N PRO A 500 18.19 -12.94 -1.47
CA PRO A 500 17.95 -12.26 -2.74
C PRO A 500 16.80 -12.93 -3.49
N SER A 501 15.76 -12.17 -3.82
CA SER A 501 14.54 -12.73 -4.43
C SER A 501 14.55 -12.75 -5.96
N GLY A 502 15.53 -12.11 -6.60
CA GLY A 502 15.54 -11.89 -8.05
C GLY A 502 14.40 -10.99 -8.57
N ARG A 503 13.49 -10.53 -7.70
CA ARG A 503 12.43 -9.59 -8.07
C ARG A 503 13.03 -8.22 -8.35
N ARG A 504 12.79 -7.72 -9.56
CA ARG A 504 13.08 -6.34 -9.95
C ARG A 504 12.00 -5.43 -9.35
N GLY A 505 12.32 -4.14 -9.13
CA GLY A 505 11.44 -3.17 -8.45
C GLY A 505 10.01 -3.09 -9.02
N LEU A 506 9.12 -2.42 -8.29
CA LEU A 506 7.69 -2.31 -8.56
C LEU A 506 7.31 -1.45 -9.78
N ALA A 507 8.25 -0.71 -10.40
CA ALA A 507 7.94 0.15 -11.53
C ALA A 507 7.57 -0.69 -12.77
N SER A 508 6.33 -0.56 -13.22
CA SER A 508 5.88 -1.16 -14.48
C SER A 508 6.38 -0.35 -15.69
N THR A 509 6.44 -1.00 -16.86
CA THR A 509 6.75 -0.33 -18.13
C THR A 509 5.86 0.89 -18.38
N ASP A 510 4.56 0.77 -18.08
CA ASP A 510 3.59 1.83 -18.31
C ASP A 510 3.77 2.99 -17.31
N MET A 511 4.14 2.71 -16.06
CA MET A 511 4.46 3.74 -15.06
C MET A 511 5.70 4.54 -15.48
N VAL A 512 6.75 3.88 -15.95
CA VAL A 512 7.95 4.55 -16.45
C VAL A 512 7.62 5.46 -17.64
N ARG A 513 6.80 4.98 -18.58
CA ARG A 513 6.33 5.79 -19.72
C ARG A 513 5.44 6.96 -19.32
N ALA A 514 4.69 6.81 -18.25
CA ALA A 514 3.81 7.84 -17.72
C ALA A 514 4.52 8.92 -16.89
N MET A 515 5.80 8.70 -16.51
CA MET A 515 6.60 9.72 -15.84
C MET A 515 6.77 10.92 -16.75
N THR A 516 6.64 12.13 -16.22
CA THR A 516 7.11 13.34 -16.89
C THR A 516 8.65 13.38 -16.93
N LEU A 517 9.23 14.20 -17.80
CA LEU A 517 10.68 14.42 -17.77
C LEU A 517 11.12 15.09 -16.46
N GLU A 518 10.27 15.91 -15.84
CA GLU A 518 10.51 16.45 -14.49
C GLU A 518 10.72 15.33 -13.47
N MET A 519 9.78 14.37 -13.39
CA MET A 519 9.89 13.20 -12.51
C MET A 519 11.11 12.31 -12.85
N PHE A 520 11.48 12.23 -14.12
CA PHE A 520 12.69 11.52 -14.53
C PHE A 520 13.94 12.19 -13.93
N PHE A 521 14.06 13.51 -14.01
CA PHE A 521 15.21 14.23 -13.42
C PHE A 521 15.20 14.15 -11.90
N ASP A 522 14.04 14.21 -11.24
CA ASP A 522 13.91 13.95 -9.80
C ASP A 522 14.45 12.58 -9.42
N PHE A 523 14.05 11.56 -10.17
CA PHE A 523 14.52 10.19 -9.95
C PHE A 523 16.02 10.03 -10.18
N VAL A 524 16.58 10.70 -11.21
CA VAL A 524 18.03 10.72 -11.45
C VAL A 524 18.74 11.42 -10.29
N GLY A 525 18.19 12.54 -9.81
CA GLY A 525 18.72 13.29 -8.66
C GLY A 525 18.82 12.45 -7.40
N VAL A 526 17.78 11.65 -7.09
CA VAL A 526 17.75 10.72 -5.94
C VAL A 526 18.88 9.67 -6.00
N ARG A 527 19.37 9.35 -7.19
CA ARG A 527 20.43 8.35 -7.40
C ARG A 527 21.86 8.91 -7.32
N VAL A 528 22.04 10.23 -7.23
CA VAL A 528 23.38 10.83 -7.15
C VAL A 528 24.07 10.41 -5.85
N ASN A 529 25.19 9.69 -5.98
CA ASN A 529 26.04 9.33 -4.85
C ASN A 529 26.97 10.50 -4.51
N ALA A 530 26.70 11.18 -3.39
CA ALA A 530 27.41 12.39 -3.00
C ALA A 530 28.93 12.15 -2.79
N ALA A 531 29.34 10.98 -2.33
CA ALA A 531 30.77 10.68 -2.14
C ALA A 531 31.51 10.61 -3.49
N ARG A 532 30.88 10.01 -4.51
CA ARG A 532 31.44 9.91 -5.87
C ARG A 532 31.32 11.22 -6.66
N ALA A 533 30.27 12.00 -6.38
CA ALA A 533 30.00 13.27 -7.08
C ALA A 533 30.81 14.45 -6.51
N ARG A 534 31.60 14.25 -5.45
CA ARG A 534 32.36 15.32 -4.80
C ARG A 534 33.29 16.02 -5.78
N GLY A 535 33.20 17.35 -5.86
CA GLY A 535 34.04 18.21 -6.70
C GLY A 535 33.64 18.24 -8.18
N LEU A 536 32.60 17.51 -8.59
CA LEU A 536 32.07 17.59 -9.95
C LEU A 536 31.19 18.83 -10.11
N THR A 537 31.40 19.52 -11.24
CA THR A 537 30.46 20.52 -11.75
C THR A 537 30.27 20.20 -13.23
N ILE A 538 29.04 19.76 -13.59
CA ILE A 538 28.74 19.30 -14.95
C ILE A 538 27.38 19.88 -15.34
N THR A 539 27.35 20.59 -16.47
CA THR A 539 26.11 21.15 -17.04
C THR A 539 25.78 20.41 -18.32
N VAL A 540 24.55 19.85 -18.36
CA VAL A 540 24.05 19.09 -19.51
C VAL A 540 22.84 19.79 -20.11
N ASP A 541 22.84 19.93 -21.42
CA ASP A 541 21.72 20.37 -22.23
C ASP A 541 21.06 19.13 -22.87
N TRP A 542 19.80 18.89 -22.56
CA TRP A 542 19.06 17.71 -23.00
C TRP A 542 18.07 18.06 -24.09
N VAL A 543 18.08 17.32 -25.18
CA VAL A 543 17.14 17.44 -26.29
C VAL A 543 16.43 16.13 -26.48
N PHE A 544 15.09 16.14 -26.37
CA PHE A 544 14.20 14.99 -26.55
C PHE A 544 13.35 15.18 -27.82
N PRO A 545 13.83 14.73 -29.01
CA PRO A 545 13.17 15.05 -30.28
C PRO A 545 11.77 14.45 -30.42
N ASP A 546 11.54 13.25 -29.90
CA ASP A 546 10.26 12.51 -30.04
C ASP A 546 9.10 13.15 -29.25
N VAL A 547 9.39 13.94 -28.22
CA VAL A 547 8.40 14.71 -27.45
C VAL A 547 8.51 16.22 -27.61
N ASN A 548 9.49 16.68 -28.42
CA ASN A 548 9.78 18.10 -28.68
C ASN A 548 10.04 18.90 -27.39
N GLU A 549 10.76 18.30 -26.44
CA GLU A 549 11.13 18.95 -25.19
C GLU A 549 12.65 19.18 -25.09
N ARG A 550 13.03 20.24 -24.39
CA ARG A 550 14.42 20.56 -24.08
C ARG A 550 14.54 20.92 -22.61
N TRP A 551 15.54 20.32 -21.97
CA TRP A 551 15.81 20.49 -20.56
C TRP A 551 17.29 20.84 -20.34
N SER A 552 17.59 21.48 -19.24
CA SER A 552 18.95 21.63 -18.75
C SER A 552 19.09 20.99 -17.37
N SER A 553 20.25 20.39 -17.11
CA SER A 553 20.57 19.89 -15.76
C SER A 553 21.96 20.31 -15.35
N VAL A 554 22.17 20.56 -14.06
CA VAL A 554 23.46 20.92 -13.47
C VAL A 554 23.71 20.01 -12.28
N LEU A 555 24.77 19.19 -12.36
CA LEU A 555 25.29 18.45 -11.21
C LEU A 555 26.37 19.33 -10.57
N GLN A 556 26.05 19.90 -9.41
CA GLN A 556 26.96 20.73 -8.63
C GLN A 556 26.68 20.54 -7.13
N HIS A 557 27.72 20.67 -6.30
CA HIS A 557 27.61 20.44 -4.86
C HIS A 557 26.98 19.09 -4.50
N CYS A 558 27.18 18.06 -5.32
CA CYS A 558 26.62 16.72 -5.22
C CYS A 558 25.08 16.68 -5.35
N ALA A 559 24.45 17.70 -5.90
CA ALA A 559 23.03 17.78 -6.18
C ALA A 559 22.80 17.99 -7.69
N LEU A 560 21.76 17.32 -8.23
CA LEU A 560 21.31 17.51 -9.60
C LEU A 560 20.10 18.44 -9.61
N SER A 561 20.28 19.62 -10.18
CA SER A 561 19.20 20.58 -10.45
C SER A 561 18.86 20.58 -11.93
N TYR A 562 17.64 20.94 -12.29
CA TYR A 562 17.20 20.92 -13.68
C TYR A 562 16.16 22.02 -13.97
N ALA A 563 15.96 22.34 -15.24
CA ALA A 563 14.94 23.29 -15.72
C ALA A 563 14.44 22.88 -17.10
N CYS A 564 13.14 23.05 -17.34
CA CYS A 564 12.47 22.79 -18.62
C CYS A 564 12.71 23.90 -19.65
N GLU A 565 12.90 25.15 -19.21
CA GLU A 565 13.09 26.30 -20.09
C GLU A 565 14.44 26.95 -19.84
N GLY A 566 15.06 27.38 -20.94
CA GLY A 566 16.34 28.09 -20.90
C GLY A 566 17.52 27.20 -21.24
N ARG A 567 18.22 27.59 -22.32
CA ARG A 567 19.52 27.01 -22.66
C ARG A 567 20.51 27.47 -21.60
N PRO A 568 21.27 26.57 -20.95
CA PRO A 568 22.33 27.01 -20.08
C PRO A 568 23.32 27.85 -20.87
N PRO A 569 23.87 28.93 -20.31
CA PRO A 569 24.78 29.83 -21.04
C PRO A 569 25.98 29.10 -21.65
N ARG A 570 26.39 28.01 -21.02
CA ARG A 570 27.45 27.12 -21.49
C ARG A 570 27.20 25.72 -20.92
N ALA A 571 26.76 24.80 -21.78
CA ALA A 571 26.69 23.36 -21.42
C ALA A 571 28.07 22.72 -21.70
N ASP A 572 28.48 21.79 -20.84
CA ASP A 572 29.66 20.95 -21.08
C ASP A 572 29.39 19.96 -22.21
N VAL A 573 28.15 19.45 -22.25
CA VAL A 573 27.69 18.49 -23.25
C VAL A 573 26.20 18.70 -23.58
N THR A 574 25.87 18.55 -24.86
CA THR A 574 24.47 18.43 -25.31
C THR A 574 24.15 16.95 -25.54
N VAL A 575 23.12 16.44 -24.89
CA VAL A 575 22.63 15.07 -25.02
C VAL A 575 21.36 15.07 -25.86
N THR A 576 21.42 14.47 -27.04
CA THR A 576 20.24 14.25 -27.88
C THR A 576 19.82 12.79 -27.77
N ILE A 577 18.66 12.54 -27.22
CA ILE A 577 18.11 11.20 -26.94
C ILE A 577 16.58 11.24 -26.98
N ASP A 578 15.97 10.25 -27.62
CA ASP A 578 14.51 10.15 -27.58
C ASP A 578 14.02 9.75 -26.18
N ARG A 579 12.90 10.29 -25.75
CA ARG A 579 12.24 9.93 -24.50
C ARG A 579 12.00 8.41 -24.40
N SER A 580 11.61 7.79 -25.49
CA SER A 580 11.41 6.35 -25.58
C SER A 580 12.66 5.53 -25.28
N VAL A 581 13.85 6.05 -25.61
CA VAL A 581 15.15 5.42 -25.28
C VAL A 581 15.43 5.53 -23.77
N VAL A 582 15.13 6.69 -23.18
CA VAL A 582 15.23 6.88 -21.73
C VAL A 582 14.35 5.90 -20.99
N ASP A 583 13.12 5.67 -21.47
CA ASP A 583 12.21 4.68 -20.89
C ASP A 583 12.80 3.26 -20.93
N GLU A 584 13.42 2.85 -22.04
CA GLU A 584 14.09 1.54 -22.14
C GLU A 584 15.26 1.42 -21.14
N VAL A 585 16.03 2.51 -20.94
CA VAL A 585 17.12 2.54 -19.96
C VAL A 585 16.57 2.44 -18.53
N MET A 586 15.52 3.18 -18.21
CA MET A 586 14.86 3.11 -16.90
C MET A 586 14.32 1.72 -16.60
N MET A 587 13.78 1.05 -17.61
CA MET A 587 13.29 -0.33 -17.53
C MET A 587 14.42 -1.39 -17.54
N GLN A 588 15.69 -0.98 -17.58
CA GLN A 588 16.86 -1.86 -17.68
C GLN A 588 16.84 -2.80 -18.90
N LYS A 589 16.18 -2.39 -19.98
CA LYS A 589 16.15 -3.10 -21.26
C LYS A 589 17.32 -2.70 -22.16
N LEU A 590 17.90 -1.56 -21.88
CA LEU A 590 19.02 -0.95 -22.60
C LEU A 590 19.90 -0.22 -21.59
N THR A 591 21.20 -0.17 -21.84
CA THR A 591 22.13 0.71 -21.11
C THR A 591 22.37 2.00 -21.90
N MET A 592 22.85 3.06 -21.25
CA MET A 592 23.24 4.29 -21.98
C MET A 592 24.37 4.02 -22.95
N ASP A 593 25.31 3.13 -22.62
CA ASP A 593 26.41 2.73 -23.50
C ASP A 593 25.91 1.99 -24.75
N GLU A 594 24.98 1.08 -24.60
CA GLU A 594 24.31 0.39 -25.71
C GLU A 594 23.51 1.36 -26.58
N ALA A 595 22.82 2.33 -25.98
CA ALA A 595 22.09 3.38 -26.71
C ALA A 595 23.06 4.25 -27.53
N ALA A 596 24.21 4.61 -26.98
CA ALA A 596 25.26 5.37 -27.69
C ALA A 596 25.86 4.55 -28.83
N ALA A 597 26.19 3.28 -28.59
CA ALA A 597 26.74 2.38 -29.62
C ALA A 597 25.75 2.14 -30.78
N ALA A 598 24.43 2.11 -30.49
CA ALA A 598 23.38 2.00 -31.49
C ALA A 598 23.02 3.33 -32.20
N GLY A 599 23.69 4.45 -31.87
CA GLY A 599 23.41 5.78 -32.44
C GLY A 599 22.08 6.39 -31.97
N ARG A 600 21.47 5.83 -30.91
CA ARG A 600 20.21 6.31 -30.31
C ARG A 600 20.45 7.38 -29.22
N LEU A 601 21.71 7.59 -28.84
CA LEU A 601 22.18 8.64 -27.95
C LEU A 601 23.30 9.38 -28.68
N ARG A 602 23.16 10.70 -28.86
CA ARG A 602 24.20 11.55 -29.42
C ARG A 602 24.72 12.53 -28.37
N LEU A 603 26.03 12.66 -28.28
CA LEU A 603 26.71 13.55 -27.37
C LEU A 603 27.50 14.59 -28.18
N ASP A 604 27.16 15.87 -28.04
CA ASP A 604 27.86 16.99 -28.66
C ASP A 604 28.55 17.81 -27.55
N GLY A 605 29.88 17.92 -27.57
CA GLY A 605 30.69 18.54 -26.53
C GLY A 605 31.54 17.56 -25.74
N ASP A 606 31.70 17.76 -24.42
CA ASP A 606 32.48 16.86 -23.56
C ASP A 606 31.68 15.59 -23.20
N ALA A 607 31.79 14.58 -24.05
CA ALA A 607 31.15 13.28 -23.78
C ALA A 607 31.63 12.64 -22.46
N GLN A 608 32.89 12.91 -22.03
CA GLN A 608 33.41 12.39 -20.77
C GLN A 608 32.72 13.04 -19.55
N ALA A 609 32.29 14.30 -19.66
CA ALA A 609 31.48 14.93 -18.60
C ALA A 609 30.15 14.18 -18.39
N PHE A 610 29.45 13.82 -19.46
CA PHE A 610 28.25 13.02 -19.37
C PHE A 610 28.48 11.64 -18.73
N LEU A 611 29.51 10.92 -19.19
CA LEU A 611 29.85 9.61 -18.64
C LEU A 611 30.23 9.70 -17.14
N ARG A 612 30.99 10.74 -16.74
CA ARG A 612 31.26 11.00 -15.31
C ARG A 612 30.00 11.25 -14.53
N MET A 613 29.06 12.08 -15.01
CA MET A 613 27.78 12.33 -14.35
C MET A 613 26.98 11.03 -14.21
N TRP A 614 26.92 10.19 -15.24
CA TRP A 614 26.18 8.93 -15.22
C TRP A 614 26.81 7.89 -14.31
N SER A 615 28.15 7.87 -14.20
CA SER A 615 28.88 6.92 -13.35
C SER A 615 28.71 7.14 -11.86
N VAL A 616 28.29 8.33 -11.42
CA VAL A 616 28.08 8.62 -10.00
C VAL A 616 26.66 8.28 -9.52
N LEU A 617 25.80 7.73 -10.39
CA LEU A 617 24.45 7.31 -10.03
C LEU A 617 24.47 5.92 -9.38
N ASP A 618 23.81 5.80 -8.22
CA ASP A 618 23.63 4.52 -7.54
C ASP A 618 22.60 3.64 -8.23
N ARG A 619 22.77 2.33 -8.03
CA ARG A 619 21.75 1.32 -8.28
C ARG A 619 21.28 0.81 -6.92
N PHE A 620 19.96 0.89 -6.67
CA PHE A 620 19.40 0.45 -5.42
C PHE A 620 19.18 -1.05 -5.42
N ASP A 621 19.58 -1.72 -4.32
CA ASP A 621 19.19 -3.11 -4.05
C ASP A 621 17.82 -3.10 -3.35
N PRO A 622 16.77 -3.73 -3.92
CA PRO A 622 15.46 -3.82 -3.29
C PRO A 622 15.42 -4.79 -2.10
N MET A 623 16.51 -5.53 -1.82
CA MET A 623 16.58 -6.54 -0.77
C MET A 623 17.52 -6.15 0.37
N PHE A 624 17.55 -4.87 0.73
CA PHE A 624 18.33 -4.42 1.89
C PHE A 624 17.77 -4.99 3.22
N PRO A 625 18.64 -5.24 4.24
CA PRO A 625 18.21 -5.74 5.54
C PRO A 625 17.36 -4.71 6.31
N ILE A 626 16.39 -5.19 7.08
CA ILE A 626 15.52 -4.36 7.94
C ILE A 626 15.80 -4.64 9.43
N VAL A 627 15.94 -5.90 9.80
CA VAL A 627 16.17 -6.33 11.19
C VAL A 627 17.64 -6.54 11.52
N ASP A 628 18.51 -6.39 10.55
CA ASP A 628 19.97 -6.47 10.67
C ASP A 628 20.61 -5.12 10.35
N PRO A 629 21.82 -4.84 10.85
CA PRO A 629 22.58 -3.66 10.41
C PRO A 629 22.90 -3.75 8.91
N ILE A 630 22.91 -2.59 8.25
CA ILE A 630 23.39 -2.46 6.86
C ILE A 630 24.92 -2.49 6.91
N GLU A 631 25.54 -3.23 5.99
CA GLU A 631 27.01 -3.27 5.90
C GLU A 631 27.59 -1.87 5.66
N GLY A 632 28.61 -1.50 6.44
CA GLY A 632 29.20 -0.15 6.39
C GLY A 632 28.38 0.95 7.08
N ALA A 633 27.28 0.62 7.75
CA ALA A 633 26.57 1.59 8.60
C ALA A 633 27.44 2.04 9.78
N PRO A 634 27.34 3.33 10.24
CA PRO A 634 28.15 3.88 11.31
C PRO A 634 27.97 3.20 12.67
#